data_8445d8658ca614d1eeaaae354b707be9
#
_entry.id   8445d8658ca614d1eeaaae354b707be9
#
_cell.length_a   1.000
_cell.length_b   1.000
_cell.length_c   1.000
_cell.angle_alpha   90.00
_cell.angle_beta   90.00
_cell.angle_gamma   90.00
#
_symmetry.space_group_name_H-M   'P 1'
#
loop_
_entity.id
_entity.type
_entity.pdbx_description
1 polymer ?
#
loop_
_entity_poly.entity_id
_entity_poly.type
_entity_poly.pdbx_seq_one_letter_code
_entity_poly.pdbx_strand_id
1 'polypeptide(L)'
;MLEEYLSRSEGKTLEFKENTRGLQAIVKTVVAFANSSGGTIIIGVKDRTKDIVGITNALEEEEKLANVISDSIFPLLIPDIEIHSFRNKELLVLNIPHVAGPYYIKSEGSEKGVYVRFGSTNRRADSETISSLKLFATNKTYDELPCSKGVLDQSQIQTAFGWVNKYPTEKTCETLGIYSNHNGNICPSIGGVLLFSMNRVKLFPDSLIRCARFKGSNKEKIIDQTEILAPLPFVISEVIAFIEKNTRKEGKIGPIFREDVGEYPPFAIREALTNALLHSDYSMTGCHIQIAIFDDRIEFTNPGGLPFGQTIQKALQGFSRLRNRVIGRVFKELNLIEQWGSGLQRILAVCERQGLQKPLIEEMNNQFKLTLYSTRIAVAKKHPWESLLTEQLKNTGSITPKEAARLWNVTTRAARGRLKKMVEEGIIHRIASSDKDPKAIFVLAKGA
;
A
#
# COMPACT_ATOMS: atom_id res chain seq x y z
N MET A 1 6.36 7.18 22.17
CA MET A 1 5.12 7.50 21.42
C MET A 1 5.17 8.92 20.83
N LEU A 2 5.20 10.00 21.65
CA LEU A 2 5.20 11.39 21.10
C LEU A 2 6.42 11.69 20.22
N GLU A 3 7.62 11.26 20.61
CA GLU A 3 8.85 11.43 19.81
C GLU A 3 8.77 10.75 18.44
N GLU A 4 8.08 9.64 18.35
CA GLU A 4 7.82 8.94 17.09
C GLU A 4 6.93 9.78 16.17
N TYR A 5 5.87 10.39 16.71
CA TYR A 5 5.03 11.31 15.92
C TYR A 5 5.82 12.53 15.45
N LEU A 6 6.62 13.14 16.31
CA LEU A 6 7.42 14.33 15.98
C LEU A 6 8.49 14.02 14.91
N SER A 7 8.95 12.78 14.79
CA SER A 7 9.88 12.37 13.73
C SER A 7 9.23 12.23 12.35
N ARG A 8 7.89 12.15 12.28
CA ARG A 8 7.12 11.94 11.05
C ARG A 8 6.64 13.27 10.47
N SER A 9 6.46 13.32 9.16
CA SER A 9 5.80 14.44 8.48
C SER A 9 4.28 14.27 8.56
N GLU A 10 3.54 15.40 8.45
CA GLU A 10 2.10 15.35 8.25
C GLU A 10 1.75 14.49 7.03
N GLY A 11 0.57 13.88 7.06
CA GLY A 11 0.16 12.98 6.00
C GLY A 11 -1.27 12.48 6.16
N LYS A 12 -1.50 11.28 5.65
CA LYS A 12 -2.83 10.65 5.62
C LYS A 12 -3.40 10.39 7.03
N THR A 13 -2.55 10.22 8.04
CA THR A 13 -2.93 9.82 9.41
C THR A 13 -2.32 10.69 10.52
N LEU A 14 -1.68 11.79 10.18
CA LEU A 14 -1.04 12.67 11.17
C LEU A 14 -1.19 14.14 10.77
N GLU A 15 -1.56 14.96 11.74
CA GLU A 15 -1.69 16.42 11.61
C GLU A 15 -1.14 17.11 12.85
N PHE A 16 -0.46 18.25 12.67
CA PHE A 16 -0.03 19.11 13.77
C PHE A 16 -0.81 20.42 13.77
N LYS A 17 -1.12 20.92 14.95
CA LYS A 17 -1.74 22.24 15.13
C LYS A 17 -1.04 23.00 16.25
N GLU A 18 -0.78 24.28 16.03
CA GLU A 18 -0.11 25.10 17.02
C GLU A 18 -1.02 25.39 18.24
N ASN A 19 -2.32 25.53 18.01
CA ASN A 19 -3.31 25.87 19.03
C ASN A 19 -4.72 25.45 18.58
N THR A 20 -5.72 25.70 19.43
CA THR A 20 -7.14 25.39 19.22
C THR A 20 -7.94 26.52 18.57
N ARG A 21 -7.33 27.65 18.21
CA ARG A 21 -8.07 28.83 17.68
C ARG A 21 -8.81 28.54 16.37
N GLY A 22 -8.35 27.62 15.59
CA GLY A 22 -8.95 27.21 14.32
C GLY A 22 -9.92 26.02 14.46
N LEU A 23 -10.88 26.01 15.38
CA LEU A 23 -11.80 24.90 15.67
C LEU A 23 -12.45 24.30 14.42
N GLN A 24 -12.91 25.13 13.49
CA GLN A 24 -13.51 24.65 12.23
C GLN A 24 -12.52 23.84 11.38
N ALA A 25 -11.27 24.24 11.33
CA ALA A 25 -10.24 23.49 10.60
C ALA A 25 -9.93 22.15 11.29
N ILE A 26 -9.95 22.11 12.63
CA ILE A 26 -9.78 20.90 13.42
C ILE A 26 -10.96 19.95 13.16
N VAL A 27 -12.21 20.44 13.24
CA VAL A 27 -13.42 19.67 12.95
C VAL A 27 -13.38 19.06 11.54
N LYS A 28 -12.96 19.83 10.53
CA LYS A 28 -12.75 19.32 9.16
C LYS A 28 -11.73 18.20 9.10
N THR A 29 -10.63 18.33 9.84
CA THR A 29 -9.60 17.29 9.90
C THR A 29 -10.12 16.03 10.60
N VAL A 30 -10.89 16.19 11.69
CA VAL A 30 -11.52 15.08 12.41
C VAL A 30 -12.47 14.32 11.48
N VAL A 31 -13.35 15.02 10.76
CA VAL A 31 -14.25 14.39 9.77
C VAL A 31 -13.46 13.68 8.67
N ALA A 32 -12.42 14.35 8.14
CA ALA A 32 -11.61 13.77 7.07
C ALA A 32 -10.85 12.50 7.52
N PHE A 33 -10.34 12.48 8.75
CA PHE A 33 -9.70 11.28 9.32
C PHE A 33 -10.71 10.16 9.55
N ALA A 34 -11.87 10.45 10.14
CA ALA A 34 -12.92 9.45 10.39
C ALA A 34 -13.38 8.76 9.10
N ASN A 35 -13.56 9.52 8.02
CA ASN A 35 -13.97 9.02 6.71
C ASN A 35 -12.84 8.35 5.91
N SER A 36 -11.57 8.48 6.32
CA SER A 36 -10.44 7.95 5.54
C SER A 36 -9.78 6.76 6.23
N SER A 37 -8.72 6.96 6.97
CA SER A 37 -7.92 5.89 7.59
C SER A 37 -7.82 5.99 9.12
N GLY A 38 -8.56 6.93 9.70
CA GLY A 38 -8.31 7.39 11.05
C GLY A 38 -7.06 8.27 11.07
N GLY A 39 -6.66 8.73 12.24
CA GLY A 39 -5.43 9.51 12.39
C GLY A 39 -5.31 10.18 13.74
N THR A 40 -4.19 10.84 13.93
CA THR A 40 -3.86 11.57 15.17
C THR A 40 -3.65 13.05 14.86
N ILE A 41 -4.30 13.91 15.61
CA ILE A 41 -4.05 15.35 15.61
C ILE A 41 -3.29 15.69 16.90
N ILE A 42 -2.15 16.34 16.78
CA ILE A 42 -1.36 16.81 17.91
C ILE A 42 -1.43 18.32 17.96
N ILE A 43 -1.99 18.87 19.05
CA ILE A 43 -2.16 20.29 19.24
C ILE A 43 -1.16 20.79 20.29
N GLY A 44 -0.57 21.95 20.04
CA GLY A 44 0.55 22.53 20.81
C GLY A 44 1.89 22.38 20.10
N VAL A 45 1.89 22.01 18.82
CA VAL A 45 3.09 21.82 17.99
C VAL A 45 2.95 22.61 16.70
N LYS A 46 3.97 23.39 16.31
CA LYS A 46 4.01 24.09 15.03
C LYS A 46 4.18 23.09 13.88
N ASP A 47 3.36 23.26 12.86
CA ASP A 47 3.33 22.35 11.71
C ASP A 47 4.71 22.17 11.04
N ARG A 48 5.34 23.24 10.56
CA ARG A 48 6.55 23.12 9.74
C ARG A 48 7.82 22.88 10.54
N THR A 49 8.00 23.61 11.63
CA THR A 49 9.24 23.57 12.43
C THR A 49 9.21 22.48 13.47
N LYS A 50 8.02 21.95 13.78
CA LYS A 50 7.80 20.99 14.87
C LYS A 50 8.20 21.49 16.26
N ASP A 51 8.28 22.82 16.40
CA ASP A 51 8.53 23.44 17.70
C ASP A 51 7.33 23.18 18.61
N ILE A 52 7.62 22.69 19.79
CA ILE A 52 6.61 22.43 20.81
C ILE A 52 6.32 23.76 21.50
N VAL A 53 5.15 24.31 21.26
CA VAL A 53 4.67 25.55 21.90
C VAL A 53 3.90 25.26 23.18
N GLY A 54 3.19 24.12 23.22
CA GLY A 54 2.32 23.75 24.31
C GLY A 54 0.96 24.46 24.27
N ILE A 55 0.06 24.06 25.16
CA ILE A 55 -1.28 24.61 25.32
C ILE A 55 -1.42 25.13 26.73
N THR A 56 -2.00 26.33 26.88
CA THR A 56 -2.38 26.89 28.17
C THR A 56 -3.77 26.35 28.51
N ASN A 57 -4.01 25.94 29.76
CA ASN A 57 -5.28 25.37 30.21
C ASN A 57 -5.75 24.17 29.39
N ALA A 58 -4.89 23.15 29.26
CA ALA A 58 -5.13 21.98 28.39
C ALA A 58 -6.46 21.28 28.72
N LEU A 59 -6.88 21.24 29.98
CA LEU A 59 -8.16 20.62 30.38
C LEU A 59 -9.37 21.40 29.86
N GLU A 60 -9.37 22.72 29.91
CA GLU A 60 -10.46 23.56 29.37
C GLU A 60 -10.53 23.43 27.82
N GLU A 61 -9.37 23.39 27.17
CA GLU A 61 -9.29 23.25 25.71
C GLU A 61 -9.68 21.84 25.25
N GLU A 62 -9.43 20.79 26.03
CA GLU A 62 -9.90 19.42 25.81
C GLU A 62 -11.43 19.37 25.87
N GLU A 63 -12.05 19.88 26.95
CA GLU A 63 -13.51 19.92 27.12
C GLU A 63 -14.18 20.69 26.00
N LYS A 64 -13.63 21.85 25.63
CA LYS A 64 -14.13 22.65 24.53
C LYS A 64 -14.06 21.94 23.18
N LEU A 65 -12.97 21.21 22.89
CA LEU A 65 -12.81 20.42 21.69
C LEU A 65 -13.81 19.26 21.65
N ALA A 66 -13.97 18.54 22.74
CA ALA A 66 -14.94 17.44 22.85
C ALA A 66 -16.36 17.91 22.55
N ASN A 67 -16.77 19.06 23.16
CA ASN A 67 -18.08 19.66 22.93
C ASN A 67 -18.27 20.09 21.48
N VAL A 68 -17.29 20.81 20.90
CA VAL A 68 -17.39 21.26 19.50
C VAL A 68 -17.45 20.09 18.51
N ILE A 69 -16.68 19.03 18.73
CA ILE A 69 -16.70 17.83 17.88
C ILE A 69 -18.08 17.16 17.96
N SER A 70 -18.60 16.94 19.17
CA SER A 70 -19.92 16.33 19.39
C SER A 70 -21.04 17.14 18.75
N ASP A 71 -20.99 18.46 18.89
CA ASP A 71 -22.04 19.33 18.38
C ASP A 71 -22.00 19.52 16.86
N SER A 72 -20.81 19.50 16.29
CA SER A 72 -20.59 19.85 14.88
C SER A 72 -20.65 18.68 13.93
N ILE A 73 -20.41 17.43 14.38
CA ILE A 73 -20.27 16.26 13.52
C ILE A 73 -21.48 15.32 13.61
N PHE A 74 -21.91 14.78 12.50
CA PHE A 74 -22.92 13.73 12.44
C PHE A 74 -22.46 12.60 11.48
N PRO A 75 -22.72 11.33 11.83
CA PRO A 75 -23.17 10.79 13.12
C PRO A 75 -22.27 11.19 14.28
N LEU A 76 -22.68 10.91 15.52
CA LEU A 76 -21.84 11.17 16.68
C LEU A 76 -20.50 10.46 16.56
N LEU A 77 -19.42 11.20 16.64
CA LEU A 77 -18.05 10.69 16.62
C LEU A 77 -17.39 10.98 17.96
N ILE A 78 -16.80 9.96 18.54
CA ILE A 78 -16.12 10.08 19.84
C ILE A 78 -14.63 9.81 19.59
N PRO A 79 -13.80 10.84 19.41
CA PRO A 79 -12.35 10.68 19.39
C PRO A 79 -11.85 10.40 20.81
N ASP A 80 -10.71 9.76 20.92
CA ASP A 80 -9.96 9.67 22.17
C ASP A 80 -9.07 10.91 22.26
N ILE A 81 -9.26 11.70 23.33
CA ILE A 81 -8.52 12.95 23.56
C ILE A 81 -7.70 12.83 24.84
N GLU A 82 -6.39 12.89 24.72
CA GLU A 82 -5.45 12.73 25.81
C GLU A 82 -4.61 14.01 26.00
N ILE A 83 -4.35 14.37 27.27
CA ILE A 83 -3.40 15.42 27.64
C ILE A 83 -2.04 14.76 27.89
N HIS A 84 -1.04 15.15 27.12
CA HIS A 84 0.33 14.66 27.28
C HIS A 84 1.28 15.77 27.71
N SER A 85 2.03 15.53 28.80
CA SER A 85 3.09 16.44 29.24
C SER A 85 4.41 16.06 28.54
N PHE A 86 5.03 17.02 27.87
CA PHE A 86 6.33 16.87 27.24
C PHE A 86 7.20 18.11 27.46
N ARG A 87 8.37 17.95 28.08
CA ARG A 87 9.33 19.03 28.39
C ARG A 87 8.67 20.22 29.09
N ASN A 88 7.88 19.95 30.12
CA ASN A 88 7.11 20.93 30.90
C ASN A 88 6.08 21.74 30.08
N LYS A 89 5.61 21.21 28.98
CA LYS A 89 4.50 21.77 28.17
C LYS A 89 3.43 20.72 28.02
N GLU A 90 2.17 21.13 28.05
CA GLU A 90 1.03 20.27 27.82
C GLU A 90 0.64 20.30 26.35
N LEU A 91 0.28 19.15 25.81
CA LEU A 91 -0.17 18.93 24.45
C LEU A 91 -1.48 18.17 24.47
N LEU A 92 -2.37 18.42 23.51
CA LEU A 92 -3.53 17.56 23.29
C LEU A 92 -3.26 16.61 22.12
N VAL A 93 -3.50 15.33 22.34
CA VAL A 93 -3.39 14.26 21.34
C VAL A 93 -4.79 13.72 21.10
N LEU A 94 -5.33 13.98 19.91
CA LEU A 94 -6.63 13.49 19.49
C LEU A 94 -6.42 12.28 18.60
N ASN A 95 -6.86 11.11 19.05
CA ASN A 95 -6.87 9.88 18.27
C ASN A 95 -8.25 9.68 17.65
N ILE A 96 -8.34 9.84 16.35
CA ILE A 96 -9.59 9.72 15.60
C ILE A 96 -9.65 8.32 14.99
N PRO A 97 -10.60 7.47 15.39
CA PRO A 97 -10.77 6.16 14.80
C PRO A 97 -11.31 6.28 13.36
N HIS A 98 -10.95 5.32 12.51
CA HIS A 98 -11.70 5.12 11.29
C HIS A 98 -12.97 4.33 11.61
N VAL A 99 -14.11 4.89 11.30
CA VAL A 99 -15.44 4.30 11.58
C VAL A 99 -16.29 4.31 10.31
N ALA A 100 -17.25 3.41 10.24
CA ALA A 100 -18.18 3.35 9.10
C ALA A 100 -19.04 4.63 9.06
N GLY A 101 -18.78 5.49 8.04
CA GLY A 101 -19.45 6.77 7.79
C GLY A 101 -20.49 6.69 6.68
N PRO A 102 -20.88 7.78 6.03
CA PRO A 102 -20.14 9.06 6.00
C PRO A 102 -20.39 9.94 7.21
N TYR A 103 -19.29 10.43 7.79
CA TYR A 103 -19.32 11.52 8.76
C TYR A 103 -19.32 12.85 8.04
N TYR A 104 -20.08 13.84 8.56
CA TYR A 104 -20.15 15.16 7.95
C TYR A 104 -20.35 16.27 8.98
N ILE A 105 -19.99 17.48 8.59
CA ILE A 105 -20.24 18.68 9.39
C ILE A 105 -21.72 19.04 9.28
N LYS A 106 -22.44 19.05 10.39
CA LYS A 106 -23.91 19.28 10.45
C LYS A 106 -24.32 20.56 9.74
N SER A 107 -23.59 21.67 9.94
CA SER A 107 -23.89 22.98 9.34
C SER A 107 -23.70 23.02 7.81
N GLU A 108 -22.90 22.12 7.24
CA GLU A 108 -22.68 22.01 5.79
C GLU A 108 -23.58 20.95 5.13
N GLY A 109 -24.18 20.05 5.92
CA GLY A 109 -25.09 18.99 5.45
C GLY A 109 -24.39 17.74 4.93
N SER A 110 -25.17 16.69 4.68
CA SER A 110 -24.68 15.34 4.35
C SER A 110 -24.01 15.20 2.97
N GLU A 111 -24.13 16.19 2.11
CA GLU A 111 -23.48 16.18 0.79
C GLU A 111 -22.25 17.09 0.74
N LYS A 112 -22.33 18.29 1.33
CA LYS A 112 -21.26 19.28 1.25
C LYS A 112 -20.31 19.21 2.45
N GLY A 113 -20.76 18.68 3.58
CA GLY A 113 -19.99 18.58 4.82
C GLY A 113 -19.12 17.34 4.95
N VAL A 114 -19.11 16.45 3.93
CA VAL A 114 -18.29 15.24 3.93
C VAL A 114 -16.88 15.60 3.45
N TYR A 115 -15.90 15.33 4.30
CA TYR A 115 -14.47 15.54 3.98
C TYR A 115 -13.73 14.21 4.05
N VAL A 116 -12.73 14.06 3.19
CA VAL A 116 -11.79 12.93 3.16
C VAL A 116 -10.35 13.45 3.17
N ARG A 117 -9.42 12.63 3.65
CA ARG A 117 -8.00 12.97 3.72
C ARG A 117 -7.28 12.55 2.45
N PHE A 118 -6.71 13.51 1.75
CA PHE A 118 -5.89 13.31 0.56
C PHE A 118 -4.45 13.79 0.84
N GLY A 119 -3.54 12.85 1.10
CA GLY A 119 -2.20 13.18 1.59
C GLY A 119 -2.28 13.95 2.92
N SER A 120 -1.72 15.16 2.95
CA SER A 120 -1.78 16.08 4.08
C SER A 120 -2.93 17.11 3.99
N THR A 121 -3.86 16.98 3.04
CA THR A 121 -4.94 17.95 2.83
C THR A 121 -6.32 17.34 3.04
N ASN A 122 -7.24 18.14 3.57
CA ASN A 122 -8.66 17.79 3.67
C ASN A 122 -9.38 18.25 2.41
N ARG A 123 -10.10 17.33 1.75
CA ARG A 123 -10.87 17.60 0.54
C ARG A 123 -12.32 17.25 0.75
N ARG A 124 -13.24 18.02 0.14
CA ARG A 124 -14.65 17.61 0.06
C ARG A 124 -14.74 16.34 -0.76
N ALA A 125 -15.52 15.39 -0.26
CA ALA A 125 -15.83 14.18 -1.00
C ALA A 125 -16.77 14.51 -2.17
N ASP A 126 -16.53 13.91 -3.32
CA ASP A 126 -17.45 13.91 -4.43
C ASP A 126 -18.59 12.90 -4.22
N SER A 127 -19.55 12.88 -5.12
CA SER A 127 -20.72 12.00 -5.03
C SER A 127 -20.35 10.50 -5.06
N GLU A 128 -19.30 10.14 -5.80
CA GLU A 128 -18.82 8.76 -5.88
C GLU A 128 -18.19 8.32 -4.55
N THR A 129 -17.35 9.17 -3.96
CA THR A 129 -16.76 8.93 -2.64
C THR A 129 -17.83 8.83 -1.56
N ILE A 130 -18.84 9.71 -1.56
CA ILE A 130 -19.97 9.67 -0.61
C ILE A 130 -20.75 8.36 -0.77
N SER A 131 -21.01 7.93 -1.99
CA SER A 131 -21.72 6.67 -2.28
C SER A 131 -20.90 5.47 -1.77
N SER A 132 -19.60 5.48 -1.97
CA SER A 132 -18.68 4.45 -1.46
C SER A 132 -18.67 4.39 0.08
N LEU A 133 -18.66 5.56 0.74
CA LEU A 133 -18.76 5.66 2.21
C LEU A 133 -20.09 5.13 2.74
N LYS A 134 -21.21 5.46 2.07
CA LYS A 134 -22.55 4.93 2.41
C LYS A 134 -22.60 3.41 2.24
N LEU A 135 -22.04 2.90 1.16
CA LEU A 135 -21.98 1.47 0.91
C LEU A 135 -21.17 0.75 1.99
N PHE A 136 -20.03 1.34 2.34
CA PHE A 136 -19.18 0.85 3.43
C PHE A 136 -19.94 0.82 4.78
N ALA A 137 -20.73 1.84 5.08
CA ALA A 137 -21.56 1.91 6.30
C ALA A 137 -22.59 0.78 6.38
N THR A 138 -23.12 0.33 5.24
CA THR A 138 -24.05 -0.81 5.18
C THR A 138 -23.35 -2.18 5.19
N ASN A 139 -22.03 -2.20 5.36
CA ASN A 139 -21.19 -3.40 5.29
C ASN A 139 -21.34 -4.17 3.96
N LYS A 140 -21.59 -3.47 2.87
CA LYS A 140 -21.63 -4.01 1.51
C LYS A 140 -20.45 -3.50 0.68
N THR A 141 -20.10 -4.28 -0.34
CA THR A 141 -19.12 -3.88 -1.36
C THR A 141 -19.82 -3.67 -2.70
N TYR A 142 -19.17 -2.91 -3.60
CA TYR A 142 -19.76 -2.59 -4.91
C TYR A 142 -20.10 -3.84 -5.72
N ASP A 143 -19.26 -4.85 -5.66
CA ASP A 143 -19.43 -6.12 -6.37
C ASP A 143 -20.57 -7.00 -5.79
N GLU A 144 -21.09 -6.70 -4.58
CA GLU A 144 -22.27 -7.35 -3.98
C GLU A 144 -23.60 -6.74 -4.45
N LEU A 145 -23.56 -5.59 -5.14
CA LEU A 145 -24.77 -4.94 -5.63
C LEU A 145 -25.42 -5.75 -6.78
N PRO A 146 -26.76 -5.73 -6.88
CA PRO A 146 -27.47 -6.42 -7.96
C PRO A 146 -27.20 -5.77 -9.31
N CYS A 147 -27.09 -6.58 -10.36
CA CYS A 147 -26.96 -6.18 -11.74
C CYS A 147 -28.08 -6.80 -12.58
N SER A 148 -29.24 -6.17 -12.59
CA SER A 148 -30.46 -6.70 -13.25
C SER A 148 -30.31 -6.89 -14.78
N LYS A 149 -29.39 -6.17 -15.43
CA LYS A 149 -29.08 -6.32 -16.85
C LYS A 149 -27.95 -7.34 -17.11
N GLY A 150 -27.38 -7.90 -16.06
CA GLY A 150 -26.29 -8.88 -16.15
C GLY A 150 -26.78 -10.23 -16.63
N VAL A 151 -25.99 -10.88 -17.46
CA VAL A 151 -26.20 -12.27 -17.87
C VAL A 151 -24.93 -13.03 -17.58
N LEU A 152 -25.04 -14.17 -16.90
CA LEU A 152 -23.91 -15.04 -16.60
C LEU A 152 -23.83 -16.17 -17.61
N ASP A 153 -22.61 -16.52 -18.00
CA ASP A 153 -22.34 -17.66 -18.86
C ASP A 153 -22.06 -18.89 -18.00
N GLN A 154 -23.02 -19.81 -17.97
CA GLN A 154 -22.90 -21.05 -17.18
C GLN A 154 -21.68 -21.88 -17.57
N SER A 155 -21.31 -21.88 -18.84
CA SER A 155 -20.09 -22.56 -19.32
C SER A 155 -18.82 -21.97 -18.69
N GLN A 156 -18.76 -20.67 -18.48
CA GLN A 156 -17.62 -20.02 -17.82
C GLN A 156 -17.54 -20.39 -16.33
N ILE A 157 -18.69 -20.45 -15.65
CA ILE A 157 -18.78 -20.93 -14.26
C ILE A 157 -18.26 -22.37 -14.17
N GLN A 158 -18.79 -23.27 -15.00
CA GLN A 158 -18.40 -24.69 -15.02
C GLN A 158 -16.91 -24.87 -15.35
N THR A 159 -16.40 -24.14 -16.32
CA THR A 159 -14.99 -24.21 -16.71
C THR A 159 -14.08 -23.75 -15.57
N ALA A 160 -14.37 -22.60 -14.95
CA ALA A 160 -13.53 -22.07 -13.87
C ALA A 160 -13.54 -22.99 -12.63
N PHE A 161 -14.71 -23.49 -12.23
CA PHE A 161 -14.80 -24.41 -11.08
C PHE A 161 -14.24 -25.80 -11.41
N GLY A 162 -14.27 -26.20 -12.69
CA GLY A 162 -13.64 -27.42 -13.16
C GLY A 162 -12.12 -27.46 -12.92
N TRP A 163 -11.42 -26.30 -12.89
CA TRP A 163 -9.98 -26.24 -12.57
C TRP A 163 -9.65 -26.81 -11.19
N VAL A 164 -10.61 -26.77 -10.26
CA VAL A 164 -10.47 -27.26 -8.90
C VAL A 164 -11.34 -28.48 -8.62
N ASN A 165 -11.83 -29.15 -9.67
CA ASN A 165 -12.70 -30.32 -9.61
C ASN A 165 -14.00 -30.08 -8.79
N LYS A 166 -14.58 -28.89 -8.89
CA LYS A 166 -15.84 -28.52 -8.22
C LYS A 166 -16.94 -28.24 -9.23
N TYR A 167 -18.16 -28.48 -8.80
CA TYR A 167 -19.38 -28.22 -9.58
C TYR A 167 -20.37 -27.42 -8.72
N PRO A 168 -20.37 -26.08 -8.85
CA PRO A 168 -21.19 -25.26 -7.98
C PRO A 168 -22.67 -25.44 -8.28
N THR A 169 -23.47 -25.58 -7.22
CA THR A 169 -24.93 -25.51 -7.29
C THR A 169 -25.40 -24.07 -7.27
N GLU A 170 -26.68 -23.81 -7.60
CA GLU A 170 -27.27 -22.48 -7.48
C GLU A 170 -27.08 -21.92 -6.06
N LYS A 171 -27.33 -22.74 -5.03
CA LYS A 171 -27.11 -22.35 -3.64
C LYS A 171 -25.65 -21.99 -3.34
N THR A 172 -24.70 -22.69 -3.95
CA THR A 172 -23.26 -22.32 -3.83
C THR A 172 -23.01 -20.97 -4.47
N CYS A 173 -23.55 -20.73 -5.66
CA CYS A 173 -23.42 -19.43 -6.35
C CYS A 173 -24.05 -18.29 -5.55
N GLU A 174 -25.18 -18.50 -4.91
CA GLU A 174 -25.79 -17.51 -4.00
C GLU A 174 -24.91 -17.27 -2.77
N THR A 175 -24.39 -18.32 -2.13
CA THR A 175 -23.51 -18.20 -0.96
C THR A 175 -22.22 -17.45 -1.29
N LEU A 176 -21.67 -17.65 -2.46
CA LEU A 176 -20.50 -16.92 -2.95
C LEU A 176 -20.83 -15.47 -3.33
N GLY A 177 -22.12 -15.15 -3.48
CA GLY A 177 -22.60 -13.83 -3.87
C GLY A 177 -22.54 -13.58 -5.39
N ILE A 178 -22.38 -14.64 -6.20
CA ILE A 178 -22.47 -14.57 -7.66
C ILE A 178 -23.85 -14.08 -8.09
N TYR A 179 -24.87 -14.51 -7.37
CA TYR A 179 -26.24 -14.01 -7.44
C TYR A 179 -26.59 -13.18 -6.21
N SER A 180 -27.41 -12.16 -6.41
CA SER A 180 -27.93 -11.26 -5.37
C SER A 180 -29.43 -11.24 -5.41
N ASN A 181 -30.07 -11.11 -4.24
CA ASN A 181 -31.53 -10.91 -4.15
C ASN A 181 -31.84 -9.42 -4.23
N HIS A 182 -32.66 -9.03 -5.19
CA HIS A 182 -33.15 -7.66 -5.34
C HIS A 182 -34.67 -7.67 -5.38
N ASN A 183 -35.32 -7.14 -4.33
CA ASN A 183 -36.79 -7.08 -4.20
C ASN A 183 -37.52 -8.43 -4.41
N GLY A 184 -36.91 -9.51 -3.87
CA GLY A 184 -37.47 -10.86 -4.01
C GLY A 184 -37.05 -11.60 -5.29
N ASN A 185 -36.41 -10.93 -6.24
CA ASN A 185 -35.94 -11.54 -7.48
C ASN A 185 -34.46 -11.84 -7.39
N ILE A 186 -34.05 -13.04 -7.75
CA ILE A 186 -32.65 -13.45 -7.85
C ILE A 186 -32.10 -12.94 -9.19
N CYS A 187 -31.05 -12.15 -9.15
CA CYS A 187 -30.33 -11.65 -10.33
C CYS A 187 -28.81 -11.71 -10.12
N PRO A 188 -28.00 -11.69 -11.18
CA PRO A 188 -26.55 -11.59 -11.02
C PRO A 188 -26.13 -10.40 -10.16
N SER A 189 -25.12 -10.59 -9.33
CA SER A 189 -24.41 -9.46 -8.72
C SER A 189 -23.44 -8.82 -9.73
N ILE A 190 -22.98 -7.59 -9.45
CA ILE A 190 -21.91 -6.96 -10.25
C ILE A 190 -20.67 -7.87 -10.27
N GLY A 191 -20.26 -8.40 -9.11
CA GLY A 191 -19.15 -9.36 -9.02
C GLY A 191 -19.37 -10.61 -9.85
N GLY A 192 -20.59 -11.15 -9.84
CA GLY A 192 -20.97 -12.29 -10.69
C GLY A 192 -20.77 -11.98 -12.19
N VAL A 193 -21.21 -10.79 -12.63
CA VAL A 193 -21.02 -10.34 -14.02
C VAL A 193 -19.55 -10.17 -14.36
N LEU A 194 -18.75 -9.52 -13.50
CA LEU A 194 -17.32 -9.35 -13.71
C LEU A 194 -16.59 -10.69 -13.81
N LEU A 195 -17.02 -11.67 -13.02
CA LEU A 195 -16.38 -13.00 -12.96
C LEU A 195 -16.78 -13.93 -14.11
N PHE A 196 -18.03 -13.88 -14.59
CA PHE A 196 -18.56 -14.96 -15.43
C PHE A 196 -19.40 -14.48 -16.62
N SER A 197 -19.40 -13.19 -16.95
CA SER A 197 -20.08 -12.71 -18.17
C SER A 197 -19.08 -12.41 -19.27
N MET A 198 -19.30 -12.99 -20.46
CA MET A 198 -18.55 -12.63 -21.66
C MET A 198 -18.82 -11.20 -22.12
N ASN A 199 -19.96 -10.63 -21.67
CA ASN A 199 -20.36 -9.26 -22.02
C ASN A 199 -20.02 -8.24 -20.91
N ARG A 200 -19.13 -8.60 -19.94
CA ARG A 200 -18.82 -7.72 -18.81
C ARG A 200 -18.40 -6.32 -19.23
N VAL A 201 -17.58 -6.21 -20.27
CA VAL A 201 -17.06 -4.92 -20.77
C VAL A 201 -18.15 -4.05 -21.42
N LYS A 202 -19.26 -4.64 -21.91
CA LYS A 202 -20.40 -3.85 -22.39
C LYS A 202 -21.15 -3.16 -21.25
N LEU A 203 -21.23 -3.82 -20.07
CA LEU A 203 -21.89 -3.27 -18.88
C LEU A 203 -20.94 -2.42 -18.04
N PHE A 204 -19.68 -2.81 -17.98
CA PHE A 204 -18.60 -2.17 -17.24
C PHE A 204 -17.40 -1.93 -18.17
N PRO A 205 -17.45 -0.88 -19.03
CA PRO A 205 -16.41 -0.63 -20.04
C PRO A 205 -14.99 -0.53 -19.45
N ASP A 206 -14.88 0.05 -18.27
CA ASP A 206 -13.59 0.25 -17.62
C ASP A 206 -13.06 -0.98 -16.88
N SER A 207 -13.81 -2.11 -16.92
CA SER A 207 -13.36 -3.38 -16.32
C SER A 207 -12.35 -4.14 -17.19
N LEU A 208 -12.07 -3.71 -18.42
CA LEU A 208 -11.02 -4.27 -19.26
C LEU A 208 -9.64 -4.09 -18.65
N ILE A 209 -8.69 -4.96 -19.02
CA ILE A 209 -7.30 -4.83 -18.58
C ILE A 209 -6.43 -4.45 -19.78
N ARG A 210 -5.67 -3.37 -19.63
CA ARG A 210 -4.71 -2.92 -20.64
C ARG A 210 -3.31 -3.40 -20.31
N CYS A 211 -2.70 -4.11 -21.26
CA CYS A 211 -1.31 -4.52 -21.16
C CYS A 211 -0.52 -3.83 -22.25
N ALA A 212 0.64 -3.27 -21.90
CA ALA A 212 1.53 -2.65 -22.88
C ALA A 212 3.01 -2.90 -22.54
N ARG A 213 3.84 -3.10 -23.58
CA ARG A 213 5.29 -3.17 -23.54
C ARG A 213 5.88 -1.90 -24.13
N PHE A 214 6.63 -1.18 -23.35
CA PHE A 214 7.30 0.06 -23.74
C PHE A 214 8.81 -0.17 -23.97
N LYS A 215 9.40 0.56 -24.90
CA LYS A 215 10.86 0.58 -25.08
C LYS A 215 11.49 1.58 -24.11
N GLY A 216 12.53 1.13 -23.39
CA GLY A 216 13.20 1.98 -22.40
C GLY A 216 12.44 2.04 -21.08
N SER A 217 12.58 3.16 -20.37
CA SER A 217 12.02 3.37 -19.03
C SER A 217 10.82 4.34 -18.98
N ASN A 218 10.34 4.81 -20.13
CA ASN A 218 9.21 5.73 -20.24
C ASN A 218 8.11 5.20 -21.17
N LYS A 219 6.96 5.88 -21.20
CA LYS A 219 5.77 5.47 -22.00
C LYS A 219 5.75 6.04 -23.43
N GLU A 220 6.89 6.50 -23.97
CA GLU A 220 6.92 7.17 -25.27
C GLU A 220 6.73 6.22 -26.46
N LYS A 221 7.33 5.02 -26.40
CA LYS A 221 7.31 4.08 -27.52
C LYS A 221 6.75 2.73 -27.10
N ILE A 222 5.57 2.40 -27.61
CA ILE A 222 4.93 1.10 -27.43
C ILE A 222 5.55 0.10 -28.41
N ILE A 223 5.91 -1.09 -27.92
CA ILE A 223 6.41 -2.22 -28.72
C ILE A 223 5.30 -3.23 -28.99
N ASP A 224 4.49 -3.51 -27.94
CA ASP A 224 3.39 -4.48 -27.98
C ASP A 224 2.29 -4.01 -27.03
N GLN A 225 1.04 -4.24 -27.38
CA GLN A 225 -0.10 -3.91 -26.52
C GLN A 225 -1.29 -4.83 -26.78
N THR A 226 -2.11 -5.02 -25.76
CA THR A 226 -3.37 -5.75 -25.87
C THR A 226 -4.38 -5.26 -24.85
N GLU A 227 -5.66 -5.42 -25.17
CA GLU A 227 -6.77 -5.26 -24.23
C GLU A 227 -7.39 -6.63 -23.97
N ILE A 228 -7.50 -7.00 -22.70
CA ILE A 228 -8.03 -8.29 -22.28
C ILE A 228 -9.45 -8.10 -21.78
N LEU A 229 -10.39 -8.74 -22.44
CA LEU A 229 -11.83 -8.60 -22.24
C LEU A 229 -12.47 -9.84 -21.57
N ALA A 230 -11.71 -10.91 -21.39
CA ALA A 230 -12.18 -12.17 -20.81
C ALA A 230 -12.75 -12.00 -19.39
N PRO A 231 -13.66 -12.86 -18.92
CA PRO A 231 -14.09 -12.88 -17.51
C PRO A 231 -12.91 -12.98 -16.55
N LEU A 232 -13.00 -12.33 -15.37
CA LEU A 232 -11.83 -12.09 -14.49
C LEU A 232 -10.99 -13.33 -14.12
N PRO A 233 -11.55 -14.53 -13.87
CA PRO A 233 -10.70 -15.70 -13.60
C PRO A 233 -9.77 -16.06 -14.76
N PHE A 234 -10.20 -15.84 -16.01
CA PHE A 234 -9.47 -16.18 -17.22
C PHE A 234 -8.43 -15.10 -17.60
N VAL A 235 -8.65 -13.86 -17.19
CA VAL A 235 -7.69 -12.74 -17.36
C VAL A 235 -6.30 -13.12 -16.85
N ILE A 236 -6.21 -13.89 -15.75
CA ILE A 236 -4.94 -14.17 -15.09
C ILE A 236 -3.98 -14.90 -16.04
N SER A 237 -4.45 -15.92 -16.74
CA SER A 237 -3.63 -16.66 -17.71
C SER A 237 -3.23 -15.81 -18.92
N GLU A 238 -4.14 -14.98 -19.44
CA GLU A 238 -3.87 -14.12 -20.59
C GLU A 238 -2.85 -13.02 -20.28
N VAL A 239 -2.96 -12.39 -19.11
CA VAL A 239 -1.97 -11.38 -18.65
C VAL A 239 -0.61 -12.03 -18.42
N ILE A 240 -0.55 -13.20 -17.76
CA ILE A 240 0.71 -13.90 -17.54
C ILE A 240 1.36 -14.26 -18.89
N ALA A 241 0.60 -14.77 -19.85
CA ALA A 241 1.12 -15.08 -21.19
C ALA A 241 1.66 -13.81 -21.90
N PHE A 242 0.98 -12.64 -21.76
CA PHE A 242 1.48 -11.38 -22.30
C PHE A 242 2.79 -10.94 -21.62
N ILE A 243 2.89 -11.09 -20.29
CA ILE A 243 4.11 -10.77 -19.54
C ILE A 243 5.25 -11.68 -19.97
N GLU A 244 5.02 -13.00 -20.06
CA GLU A 244 6.04 -13.98 -20.47
C GLU A 244 6.55 -13.74 -21.89
N LYS A 245 5.68 -13.33 -22.81
CA LYS A 245 6.05 -12.95 -24.18
C LYS A 245 6.96 -11.73 -24.22
N ASN A 246 6.75 -10.78 -23.30
CA ASN A 246 7.36 -9.44 -23.30
C ASN A 246 8.48 -9.24 -22.26
N THR A 247 8.87 -10.31 -21.54
CA THR A 247 9.99 -10.30 -20.58
C THR A 247 11.07 -11.30 -20.98
N ARG A 248 12.27 -11.12 -20.44
CA ARG A 248 13.43 -11.96 -20.74
C ARG A 248 13.39 -13.23 -19.92
N LYS A 249 13.89 -14.34 -20.52
CA LYS A 249 14.20 -15.57 -19.81
C LYS A 249 15.71 -15.79 -19.87
N GLU A 250 16.36 -15.95 -18.72
CA GLU A 250 17.77 -16.34 -18.66
C GLU A 250 17.85 -17.87 -18.61
N GLY A 251 18.59 -18.46 -19.55
CA GLY A 251 18.91 -19.88 -19.46
C GLY A 251 20.03 -20.09 -18.44
N LYS A 252 19.73 -20.69 -17.29
CA LYS A 252 20.75 -21.19 -16.37
C LYS A 252 21.11 -22.62 -16.74
N ILE A 253 22.39 -22.86 -17.01
CA ILE A 253 22.88 -24.22 -17.26
C ILE A 253 23.08 -24.88 -15.89
N GLY A 254 22.14 -25.77 -15.52
CA GLY A 254 22.31 -26.66 -14.38
C GLY A 254 23.26 -27.80 -14.69
N PRO A 255 23.59 -28.69 -13.73
CA PRO A 255 24.52 -29.79 -13.94
C PRO A 255 24.10 -30.77 -15.03
N ILE A 256 22.81 -30.91 -15.29
CA ILE A 256 22.23 -31.85 -16.25
C ILE A 256 21.25 -31.17 -17.22
N PHE A 257 20.43 -30.23 -16.75
CA PHE A 257 19.40 -29.56 -17.54
C PHE A 257 19.56 -28.06 -17.51
N ARG A 258 19.18 -27.40 -18.62
CA ARG A 258 19.01 -25.98 -18.69
C ARG A 258 17.69 -25.62 -18.03
N GLU A 259 17.71 -24.67 -17.09
CA GLU A 259 16.52 -24.06 -16.51
C GLU A 259 16.36 -22.64 -17.04
N ASP A 260 15.21 -22.36 -17.66
CA ASP A 260 14.87 -21.01 -18.08
C ASP A 260 14.26 -20.25 -16.88
N VAL A 261 15.03 -19.35 -16.30
CA VAL A 261 14.62 -18.54 -15.17
C VAL A 261 14.05 -17.22 -15.70
N GLY A 262 12.80 -16.92 -15.36
CA GLY A 262 12.17 -15.65 -15.71
C GLY A 262 12.86 -14.46 -15.02
N GLU A 263 12.81 -13.31 -15.69
CA GLU A 263 13.35 -12.03 -15.19
C GLU A 263 12.70 -11.60 -13.86
N TYR A 264 11.45 -12.00 -13.64
CA TYR A 264 10.67 -11.74 -12.42
C TYR A 264 10.20 -13.04 -11.78
N PRO A 265 10.06 -13.08 -10.43
CA PRO A 265 9.51 -14.24 -9.74
C PRO A 265 8.06 -14.51 -10.20
N PRO A 266 7.71 -15.71 -10.70
CA PRO A 266 6.33 -16.00 -11.14
C PRO A 266 5.29 -15.77 -10.05
N PHE A 267 5.62 -16.07 -8.80
CA PHE A 267 4.76 -15.78 -7.65
C PHE A 267 4.46 -14.29 -7.52
N ALA A 268 5.49 -13.41 -7.65
CA ALA A 268 5.30 -11.96 -7.52
C ALA A 268 4.41 -11.39 -8.63
N ILE A 269 4.55 -11.86 -9.86
CA ILE A 269 3.68 -11.48 -10.99
C ILE A 269 2.23 -11.89 -10.72
N ARG A 270 2.01 -13.17 -10.36
CA ARG A 270 0.66 -13.70 -10.11
C ARG A 270 -0.01 -12.97 -8.95
N GLU A 271 0.70 -12.78 -7.84
CA GLU A 271 0.18 -12.12 -6.65
C GLU A 271 -0.11 -10.63 -6.91
N ALA A 272 0.77 -9.92 -7.62
CA ALA A 272 0.54 -8.53 -8.03
C ALA A 272 -0.71 -8.38 -8.90
N LEU A 273 -0.89 -9.29 -9.87
CA LEU A 273 -2.05 -9.29 -10.76
C LEU A 273 -3.34 -9.62 -10.01
N THR A 274 -3.36 -10.68 -9.20
CA THR A 274 -4.56 -11.06 -8.44
C THR A 274 -4.95 -9.98 -7.44
N ASN A 275 -3.99 -9.30 -6.82
CA ASN A 275 -4.25 -8.14 -5.96
C ASN A 275 -4.84 -6.98 -6.77
N ALA A 276 -4.32 -6.69 -7.97
CA ALA A 276 -4.88 -5.64 -8.82
C ALA A 276 -6.34 -5.93 -9.22
N LEU A 277 -6.68 -7.18 -9.55
CA LEU A 277 -8.04 -7.60 -9.84
C LEU A 277 -8.96 -7.53 -8.61
N LEU A 278 -8.46 -8.00 -7.47
CA LEU A 278 -9.24 -8.11 -6.23
C LEU A 278 -9.53 -6.74 -5.59
N HIS A 279 -8.60 -5.80 -5.70
CA HIS A 279 -8.67 -4.50 -5.03
C HIS A 279 -9.00 -3.33 -5.97
N SER A 280 -9.21 -3.58 -7.27
CA SER A 280 -9.66 -2.56 -8.21
C SER A 280 -11.01 -1.99 -7.82
N ASP A 281 -11.17 -0.69 -8.00
CA ASP A 281 -12.46 -0.02 -7.84
C ASP A 281 -13.22 -0.03 -9.17
N TYR A 282 -14.07 -1.04 -9.34
CA TYR A 282 -14.87 -1.20 -10.56
C TYR A 282 -16.03 -0.21 -10.67
N SER A 283 -16.25 0.65 -9.68
CA SER A 283 -17.22 1.75 -9.75
C SER A 283 -16.65 3.00 -10.41
N MET A 284 -15.31 3.12 -10.49
CA MET A 284 -14.65 4.27 -11.11
C MET A 284 -14.78 4.23 -12.63
N THR A 285 -15.17 5.36 -13.20
CA THR A 285 -15.28 5.54 -14.67
C THR A 285 -14.02 6.16 -15.25
N GLY A 286 -13.69 5.79 -16.51
CA GLY A 286 -12.51 6.30 -17.22
C GLY A 286 -11.17 5.78 -16.74
N CYS A 287 -11.15 4.80 -15.86
CA CYS A 287 -9.93 4.22 -15.28
C CYS A 287 -9.97 2.68 -15.38
N HIS A 288 -8.90 2.08 -15.88
CA HIS A 288 -8.80 0.62 -16.01
C HIS A 288 -7.53 0.10 -15.35
N ILE A 289 -7.49 -1.22 -15.10
CA ILE A 289 -6.28 -1.90 -14.67
C ILE A 289 -5.26 -1.83 -15.81
N GLN A 290 -4.05 -1.40 -15.50
CA GLN A 290 -2.94 -1.27 -16.45
C GLN A 290 -1.75 -2.11 -16.01
N ILE A 291 -1.22 -2.90 -16.94
CA ILE A 291 0.03 -3.64 -16.79
C ILE A 291 1.02 -3.04 -17.78
N ALA A 292 2.00 -2.31 -17.29
CA ALA A 292 3.01 -1.64 -18.11
C ALA A 292 4.38 -2.31 -17.91
N ILE A 293 4.95 -2.85 -18.99
CA ILE A 293 6.24 -3.53 -18.98
C ILE A 293 7.26 -2.58 -19.61
N PHE A 294 8.35 -2.30 -18.89
CA PHE A 294 9.51 -1.50 -19.33
C PHE A 294 10.75 -2.39 -19.45
N ASP A 295 11.88 -1.81 -19.85
CA ASP A 295 13.14 -2.57 -19.94
C ASP A 295 13.70 -2.96 -18.58
N ASP A 296 13.30 -2.27 -17.51
CA ASP A 296 13.82 -2.38 -16.15
C ASP A 296 12.78 -2.76 -15.09
N ARG A 297 11.47 -2.76 -15.41
CA ARG A 297 10.40 -2.99 -14.45
C ARG A 297 9.06 -3.37 -15.07
N ILE A 298 8.17 -3.90 -14.24
CA ILE A 298 6.73 -4.06 -14.54
C ILE A 298 5.94 -3.24 -13.52
N GLU A 299 4.99 -2.43 -13.99
CA GLU A 299 4.05 -1.68 -13.17
C GLU A 299 2.66 -2.30 -13.27
N PHE A 300 2.07 -2.62 -12.12
CA PHE A 300 0.67 -3.03 -11.97
C PHE A 300 -0.07 -1.86 -11.35
N THR A 301 -0.98 -1.25 -12.10
CA THR A 301 -1.76 -0.10 -11.63
C THR A 301 -3.24 -0.44 -11.70
N ASN A 302 -3.96 -0.28 -10.60
CA ASN A 302 -5.40 -0.47 -10.56
C ASN A 302 -6.13 0.78 -10.06
N PRO A 303 -7.35 1.04 -10.57
CA PRO A 303 -8.24 2.08 -10.06
C PRO A 303 -8.57 1.88 -8.59
N GLY A 304 -8.73 2.98 -7.87
CA GLY A 304 -8.97 3.01 -6.45
C GLY A 304 -7.69 2.89 -5.62
N GLY A 305 -7.47 3.83 -4.71
CA GLY A 305 -6.44 3.73 -3.69
C GLY A 305 -6.73 2.60 -2.70
N LEU A 306 -6.02 2.55 -1.60
CA LEU A 306 -6.31 1.59 -0.53
C LEU A 306 -7.72 1.80 0.02
N PRO A 307 -8.46 0.74 0.35
CA PRO A 307 -9.80 0.85 0.95
C PRO A 307 -9.79 1.72 2.20
N PHE A 308 -10.93 2.33 2.53
CA PHE A 308 -11.07 3.13 3.75
C PHE A 308 -10.58 2.37 4.99
N GLY A 309 -9.82 3.03 5.84
CA GLY A 309 -9.22 2.44 7.04
C GLY A 309 -7.88 1.73 6.80
N GLN A 310 -7.43 1.61 5.54
CA GLN A 310 -6.15 1.00 5.18
C GLN A 310 -5.05 2.05 4.90
N THR A 311 -3.82 1.65 5.20
CA THR A 311 -2.59 2.35 4.81
C THR A 311 -1.60 1.34 4.25
N ILE A 312 -0.62 1.80 3.47
CA ILE A 312 0.47 0.93 2.96
C ILE A 312 1.16 0.20 4.12
N GLN A 313 1.39 0.88 5.25
CA GLN A 313 2.01 0.28 6.43
C GLN A 313 1.16 -0.87 7.01
N LYS A 314 -0.15 -0.66 7.19
CA LYS A 314 -1.07 -1.72 7.64
C LYS A 314 -1.12 -2.89 6.66
N ALA A 315 -1.16 -2.61 5.35
CA ALA A 315 -1.13 -3.63 4.31
C ALA A 315 0.17 -4.45 4.34
N LEU A 316 1.31 -3.78 4.56
CA LEU A 316 2.61 -4.45 4.76
C LEU A 316 2.70 -5.24 6.07
N GLN A 317 1.90 -4.93 7.08
CA GLN A 317 1.79 -5.71 8.33
C GLN A 317 0.85 -6.91 8.21
N GLY A 318 0.23 -7.12 7.04
CA GLY A 318 -0.68 -8.24 6.79
C GLY A 318 -2.16 -7.92 7.05
N PHE A 319 -2.49 -6.68 7.42
CA PHE A 319 -3.89 -6.29 7.50
C PHE A 319 -4.45 -6.12 6.09
N SER A 320 -5.38 -6.97 5.71
CA SER A 320 -6.05 -6.90 4.40
C SER A 320 -7.52 -6.57 4.58
N ARG A 321 -8.02 -5.68 3.72
CA ARG A 321 -9.45 -5.39 3.59
C ARG A 321 -9.86 -5.55 2.13
N LEU A 322 -10.76 -6.49 1.88
CA LEU A 322 -11.23 -6.74 0.53
C LEU A 322 -12.14 -5.60 0.05
N ARG A 323 -11.83 -5.03 -1.12
CA ARG A 323 -12.71 -4.09 -1.81
C ARG A 323 -13.85 -4.81 -2.50
N ASN A 324 -13.58 -5.99 -3.07
CA ASN A 324 -14.53 -6.79 -3.83
C ASN A 324 -14.68 -8.15 -3.16
N ARG A 325 -15.74 -8.31 -2.37
CA ARG A 325 -15.95 -9.52 -1.55
C ARG A 325 -16.43 -10.71 -2.38
N VAL A 326 -17.24 -10.47 -3.41
CA VAL A 326 -17.69 -11.55 -4.30
C VAL A 326 -16.52 -12.12 -5.06
N ILE A 327 -15.71 -11.22 -5.67
CA ILE A 327 -14.49 -11.63 -6.38
C ILE A 327 -13.55 -12.38 -5.42
N GLY A 328 -13.36 -11.87 -4.20
CA GLY A 328 -12.51 -12.51 -3.20
C GLY A 328 -12.98 -13.91 -2.80
N ARG A 329 -14.29 -14.10 -2.55
CA ARG A 329 -14.85 -15.41 -2.23
C ARG A 329 -14.68 -16.41 -3.37
N VAL A 330 -14.97 -15.99 -4.59
CA VAL A 330 -14.80 -16.85 -5.77
C VAL A 330 -13.33 -17.16 -6.06
N PHE A 331 -12.43 -16.17 -6.02
CA PHE A 331 -11.00 -16.42 -6.23
C PHE A 331 -10.41 -17.37 -5.19
N LYS A 332 -10.87 -17.29 -3.93
CA LYS A 332 -10.50 -18.26 -2.90
C LYS A 332 -11.00 -19.67 -3.27
N GLU A 333 -12.26 -19.78 -3.65
CA GLU A 333 -12.88 -21.05 -4.00
C GLU A 333 -12.20 -21.74 -5.19
N LEU A 334 -11.68 -20.92 -6.13
CA LEU A 334 -10.89 -21.35 -7.29
C LEU A 334 -9.39 -21.54 -6.99
N ASN A 335 -8.94 -21.44 -5.74
CA ASN A 335 -7.53 -21.49 -5.34
C ASN A 335 -6.64 -20.46 -6.08
N LEU A 336 -7.20 -19.33 -6.48
CA LEU A 336 -6.47 -18.24 -7.14
C LEU A 336 -5.76 -17.34 -6.14
N ILE A 337 -6.25 -17.26 -4.90
CA ILE A 337 -5.69 -16.45 -3.82
C ILE A 337 -5.62 -17.21 -2.49
N GLU A 338 -4.72 -16.76 -1.61
CA GLU A 338 -4.65 -17.16 -0.21
C GLU A 338 -5.15 -16.00 0.67
N GLN A 339 -6.02 -16.27 1.66
CA GLN A 339 -6.67 -15.21 2.47
C GLN A 339 -5.90 -14.78 3.74
N TRP A 340 -4.59 -14.94 3.79
CA TRP A 340 -3.81 -14.63 5.00
C TRP A 340 -3.30 -13.18 5.07
N GLY A 341 -3.60 -12.33 4.09
CA GLY A 341 -3.12 -10.94 4.06
C GLY A 341 -1.61 -10.77 3.85
N SER A 342 -0.89 -11.86 3.64
CA SER A 342 0.58 -11.88 3.54
C SER A 342 1.12 -11.63 2.13
N GLY A 343 0.26 -11.41 1.13
CA GLY A 343 0.63 -11.32 -0.28
C GLY A 343 1.73 -10.30 -0.56
N LEU A 344 1.58 -9.06 -0.10
CA LEU A 344 2.59 -8.01 -0.28
C LEU A 344 3.92 -8.35 0.40
N GLN A 345 3.90 -8.90 1.62
CA GLN A 345 5.11 -9.32 2.32
C GLN A 345 5.83 -10.43 1.55
N ARG A 346 5.08 -11.40 1.01
CA ARG A 346 5.64 -12.50 0.22
C ARG A 346 6.23 -12.01 -1.11
N ILE A 347 5.60 -11.01 -1.77
CA ILE A 347 6.19 -10.36 -2.95
C ILE A 347 7.55 -9.76 -2.59
N LEU A 348 7.64 -8.97 -1.51
CA LEU A 348 8.89 -8.37 -1.07
C LEU A 348 9.95 -9.45 -0.79
N ALA A 349 9.59 -10.47 -0.02
CA ALA A 349 10.51 -11.54 0.37
C ALA A 349 11.00 -12.38 -0.82
N VAL A 350 10.17 -12.64 -1.83
CA VAL A 350 10.59 -13.43 -3.00
C VAL A 350 11.49 -12.62 -3.92
N CYS A 351 11.24 -11.32 -4.09
CA CYS A 351 12.11 -10.43 -4.84
C CYS A 351 13.49 -10.29 -4.16
N GLU A 352 13.51 -10.10 -2.83
CA GLU A 352 14.74 -10.04 -2.05
C GLU A 352 15.57 -11.33 -2.16
N ARG A 353 14.93 -12.51 -2.03
CA ARG A 353 15.61 -13.82 -2.19
C ARG A 353 16.24 -14.00 -3.56
N GLN A 354 15.66 -13.42 -4.61
CA GLN A 354 16.24 -13.44 -5.96
C GLN A 354 17.27 -12.32 -6.20
N GLY A 355 17.56 -11.49 -5.19
CA GLY A 355 18.50 -10.38 -5.28
C GLY A 355 17.98 -9.22 -6.15
N LEU A 356 16.66 -9.12 -6.36
CA LEU A 356 16.05 -8.03 -7.10
C LEU A 356 15.89 -6.78 -6.23
N GLN A 357 15.84 -5.63 -6.87
CA GLN A 357 15.50 -4.39 -6.21
C GLN A 357 14.14 -4.52 -5.52
N LYS A 358 14.03 -3.93 -4.31
CA LYS A 358 12.81 -3.96 -3.51
C LYS A 358 11.63 -3.37 -4.31
N PRO A 359 10.51 -4.09 -4.42
CA PRO A 359 9.31 -3.58 -5.05
C PRO A 359 8.83 -2.27 -4.44
N LEU A 360 8.37 -1.34 -5.30
CA LEU A 360 7.84 -0.05 -4.88
C LEU A 360 6.31 -0.12 -4.86
N ILE A 361 5.72 0.33 -3.76
CA ILE A 361 4.28 0.38 -3.54
C ILE A 361 3.87 1.82 -3.34
N GLU A 362 2.96 2.30 -4.17
CA GLU A 362 2.53 3.70 -4.21
C GLU A 362 1.01 3.82 -4.25
N GLU A 363 0.48 4.83 -3.57
CA GLU A 363 -0.91 5.26 -3.66
C GLU A 363 -0.91 6.71 -4.14
N MET A 364 -1.34 6.95 -5.37
CA MET A 364 -1.36 8.27 -6.01
C MET A 364 -2.62 8.47 -6.85
N ASN A 365 -3.21 9.67 -6.80
CA ASN A 365 -4.34 10.05 -7.65
C ASN A 365 -5.50 9.04 -7.65
N ASN A 366 -5.84 8.52 -6.49
CA ASN A 366 -6.85 7.48 -6.31
C ASN A 366 -6.57 6.18 -7.12
N GLN A 367 -5.29 5.86 -7.29
CA GLN A 367 -4.81 4.62 -7.89
C GLN A 367 -3.81 3.96 -6.94
N PHE A 368 -3.76 2.64 -6.97
CA PHE A 368 -2.73 1.86 -6.30
C PHE A 368 -1.78 1.30 -7.36
N LYS A 369 -0.47 1.47 -7.14
CA LYS A 369 0.55 0.99 -8.06
C LYS A 369 1.59 0.14 -7.33
N LEU A 370 1.84 -1.04 -7.87
CA LEU A 370 2.93 -1.93 -7.47
C LEU A 370 3.93 -2.03 -8.62
N THR A 371 5.19 -1.73 -8.35
CA THR A 371 6.29 -1.83 -9.31
C THR A 371 7.24 -2.96 -8.93
N LEU A 372 7.43 -3.92 -9.81
CA LEU A 372 8.43 -4.98 -9.71
C LEU A 372 9.62 -4.62 -10.61
N TYR A 373 10.84 -4.66 -10.07
CA TYR A 373 12.06 -4.35 -10.81
C TYR A 373 12.75 -5.63 -11.27
N SER A 374 13.31 -5.61 -12.48
CA SER A 374 14.17 -6.67 -13.01
C SER A 374 15.64 -6.48 -12.62
N THR A 375 16.00 -5.27 -12.20
CA THR A 375 17.37 -4.92 -11.83
C THR A 375 17.74 -5.68 -10.56
N ARG A 376 18.73 -6.55 -10.67
CA ARG A 376 19.33 -7.15 -9.48
C ARG A 376 20.07 -6.05 -8.75
N ILE A 377 19.84 -5.96 -7.45
CA ILE A 377 20.77 -5.22 -6.60
C ILE A 377 22.11 -5.91 -6.87
N ALA A 378 23.05 -5.16 -7.46
CA ALA A 378 24.43 -5.61 -7.39
C ALA A 378 24.69 -5.80 -5.89
N VAL A 379 24.65 -7.05 -5.44
CA VAL A 379 25.18 -7.40 -4.14
C VAL A 379 26.64 -6.97 -4.31
N ALA A 380 26.96 -5.76 -3.85
CA ALA A 380 28.32 -5.35 -3.67
C ALA A 380 28.91 -6.54 -2.92
N LYS A 381 29.80 -7.32 -3.57
CA LYS A 381 30.42 -8.48 -2.94
C LYS A 381 31.00 -7.89 -1.66
N LYS A 382 30.29 -8.09 -0.54
CA LYS A 382 30.81 -7.65 0.75
C LYS A 382 32.15 -8.32 0.83
N HIS A 383 33.19 -7.51 0.77
CA HIS A 383 34.52 -8.08 0.86
C HIS A 383 34.59 -8.81 2.20
N PRO A 384 35.22 -9.98 2.30
CA PRO A 384 35.32 -10.72 3.56
C PRO A 384 35.76 -9.81 4.73
N TRP A 385 36.53 -8.78 4.44
CA TRP A 385 36.99 -7.80 5.42
C TRP A 385 35.88 -6.84 5.91
N GLU A 386 34.83 -6.59 5.14
CA GLU A 386 33.65 -5.77 5.54
C GLU A 386 32.82 -6.52 6.58
N SER A 387 32.58 -7.81 6.36
CA SER A 387 31.86 -8.66 7.29
C SER A 387 32.57 -8.79 8.62
N LEU A 388 33.89 -9.00 8.58
CA LEU A 388 34.75 -9.05 9.79
C LEU A 388 34.66 -7.76 10.61
N LEU A 389 34.69 -6.59 9.96
CA LEU A 389 34.59 -5.32 10.65
C LEU A 389 33.20 -5.10 11.25
N THR A 390 32.15 -5.42 10.50
CA THR A 390 30.77 -5.25 10.96
C THR A 390 30.49 -6.11 12.20
N GLU A 391 30.99 -7.34 12.21
CA GLU A 391 30.90 -8.24 13.36
C GLU A 391 31.68 -7.70 14.57
N GLN A 392 32.91 -7.23 14.35
CA GLN A 392 33.73 -6.62 15.39
C GLN A 392 33.06 -5.38 15.98
N LEU A 393 32.47 -4.49 15.14
CA LEU A 393 31.78 -3.29 15.59
C LEU A 393 30.51 -3.59 16.39
N LYS A 394 29.81 -4.70 16.08
CA LYS A 394 28.67 -5.17 16.90
C LYS A 394 29.11 -5.55 18.32
N ASN A 395 30.31 -6.08 18.45
CA ASN A 395 30.85 -6.53 19.75
C ASN A 395 31.53 -5.41 20.55
N THR A 396 32.24 -4.50 19.87
CA THR A 396 33.09 -3.48 20.54
C THR A 396 32.51 -2.06 20.49
N GLY A 397 31.45 -1.84 19.68
CA GLY A 397 30.80 -0.54 19.49
C GLY A 397 31.59 0.45 18.62
N SER A 398 32.92 0.41 18.64
CA SER A 398 33.77 1.31 17.84
C SER A 398 35.12 0.66 17.53
N ILE A 399 35.81 1.19 16.51
CA ILE A 399 37.14 0.72 16.10
C ILE A 399 38.01 1.89 15.63
N THR A 400 39.32 1.82 15.90
CA THR A 400 40.32 2.75 15.38
C THR A 400 40.96 2.20 14.10
N PRO A 401 41.60 3.04 13.27
CA PRO A 401 42.34 2.57 12.08
C PRO A 401 43.48 1.57 12.40
N LYS A 402 44.09 1.65 13.58
CA LYS A 402 45.12 0.70 14.02
C LYS A 402 44.55 -0.67 14.36
N GLU A 403 43.42 -0.70 15.03
CA GLU A 403 42.66 -1.94 15.34
C GLU A 403 42.11 -2.60 14.10
N ALA A 404 41.54 -1.81 13.17
CA ALA A 404 41.07 -2.30 11.88
C ALA A 404 42.25 -2.89 11.05
N ALA A 405 43.41 -2.27 11.10
CA ALA A 405 44.64 -2.79 10.44
C ALA A 405 45.05 -4.17 11.00
N ARG A 406 44.97 -4.34 12.33
CA ARG A 406 45.22 -5.65 13.00
C ARG A 406 44.15 -6.68 12.62
N LEU A 407 42.87 -6.30 12.71
CA LEU A 407 41.76 -7.16 12.35
C LEU A 407 41.86 -7.72 10.92
N TRP A 408 42.32 -6.89 10.00
CA TRP A 408 42.42 -7.25 8.58
C TRP A 408 43.82 -7.74 8.16
N ASN A 409 44.76 -7.78 9.07
CA ASN A 409 46.16 -8.10 8.81
C ASN A 409 46.75 -7.30 7.65
N VAL A 410 46.58 -5.97 7.68
CA VAL A 410 47.03 -5.03 6.63
C VAL A 410 47.70 -3.83 7.26
N THR A 411 48.38 -3.01 6.41
CA THR A 411 48.98 -1.75 6.88
C THR A 411 47.88 -0.75 7.31
N THR A 412 48.21 0.13 8.25
CA THR A 412 47.27 1.19 8.70
C THR A 412 46.83 2.12 7.54
N ARG A 413 47.68 2.29 6.50
CA ARG A 413 47.33 3.04 5.30
C ARG A 413 46.25 2.32 4.50
N ALA A 414 46.37 1.03 4.29
CA ALA A 414 45.37 0.20 3.61
C ALA A 414 44.04 0.14 4.40
N ALA A 415 44.15 -0.01 5.75
CA ALA A 415 42.98 0.02 6.62
C ALA A 415 42.21 1.34 6.54
N ARG A 416 42.87 2.48 6.52
CA ARG A 416 42.25 3.80 6.32
C ARG A 416 41.51 3.89 4.99
N GLY A 417 42.09 3.36 3.89
CA GLY A 417 41.44 3.32 2.59
C GLY A 417 40.14 2.50 2.61
N ARG A 418 40.15 1.32 3.26
CA ARG A 418 38.97 0.47 3.43
C ARG A 418 37.88 1.14 4.30
N LEU A 419 38.30 1.75 5.43
CA LEU A 419 37.36 2.48 6.31
C LEU A 419 36.73 3.68 5.61
N LYS A 420 37.52 4.43 4.80
CA LYS A 420 37.01 5.55 4.00
C LYS A 420 35.96 5.09 3.01
N LYS A 421 36.18 3.98 2.31
CA LYS A 421 35.23 3.38 1.39
C LYS A 421 33.92 2.99 2.09
N MET A 422 34.00 2.35 3.28
CA MET A 422 32.81 1.99 4.06
C MET A 422 32.04 3.21 4.59
N VAL A 423 32.71 4.34 4.84
CA VAL A 423 32.05 5.63 5.18
C VAL A 423 31.33 6.20 3.96
N GLU A 424 31.98 6.18 2.79
CA GLU A 424 31.38 6.63 1.51
C GLU A 424 30.15 5.78 1.12
N GLU A 425 30.18 4.48 1.42
CA GLU A 425 29.07 3.54 1.23
C GLU A 425 27.99 3.61 2.34
N GLY A 426 28.17 4.46 3.37
CA GLY A 426 27.22 4.66 4.44
C GLY A 426 27.09 3.49 5.44
N ILE A 427 28.04 2.55 5.44
CA ILE A 427 28.04 1.36 6.32
C ILE A 427 28.49 1.75 7.73
N ILE A 428 29.44 2.66 7.84
CA ILE A 428 29.99 3.15 9.11
C ILE A 428 30.08 4.68 9.13
N HIS A 429 30.08 5.27 10.32
CA HIS A 429 30.32 6.70 10.54
C HIS A 429 31.68 6.94 11.17
N ARG A 430 32.37 7.98 10.70
CA ARG A 430 33.61 8.45 11.30
C ARG A 430 33.30 9.51 12.36
N ILE A 431 33.79 9.31 13.58
CA ILE A 431 33.75 10.27 14.66
C ILE A 431 35.14 10.78 14.91
N ALA A 432 35.39 12.08 14.68
CA ALA A 432 36.68 12.69 14.78
C ALA A 432 36.55 14.19 15.11
N SER A 433 37.56 14.77 15.77
CA SER A 433 37.62 16.20 16.08
C SER A 433 38.09 17.07 14.87
N SER A 434 38.73 16.47 13.89
CA SER A 434 39.17 17.11 12.65
C SER A 434 39.44 16.08 11.55
N ASP A 435 39.65 16.53 10.29
CA ASP A 435 39.93 15.63 9.17
C ASP A 435 41.23 14.82 9.35
N LYS A 436 42.20 15.33 10.05
CA LYS A 436 43.49 14.67 10.32
C LYS A 436 43.62 14.09 11.71
N ASP A 437 42.50 13.90 12.42
CA ASP A 437 42.48 13.37 13.79
C ASP A 437 43.10 11.98 13.87
N PRO A 438 44.22 11.79 14.58
CA PRO A 438 44.84 10.47 14.73
C PRO A 438 44.04 9.55 15.66
N LYS A 439 43.12 10.09 16.47
CA LYS A 439 42.25 9.38 17.41
C LYS A 439 40.85 9.13 16.85
N ALA A 440 40.64 9.36 15.55
CA ALA A 440 39.34 9.09 14.91
C ALA A 440 38.90 7.64 15.15
N ILE A 441 37.64 7.49 15.53
CA ILE A 441 36.96 6.19 15.70
C ILE A 441 35.88 6.03 14.65
N PHE A 442 35.54 4.79 14.36
CA PHE A 442 34.49 4.41 13.41
C PHE A 442 33.45 3.56 14.14
N VAL A 443 32.16 3.84 13.87
CA VAL A 443 31.00 3.16 14.49
C VAL A 443 30.03 2.72 13.39
N LEU A 444 29.19 1.73 13.67
CA LEU A 444 28.14 1.32 12.72
C LEU A 444 27.17 2.46 12.44
N ALA A 445 26.73 2.60 11.20
CA ALA A 445 25.62 3.48 10.85
C ALA A 445 24.31 2.92 11.44
N LYS A 446 23.45 3.81 11.97
CA LYS A 446 22.13 3.38 12.50
C LYS A 446 21.30 2.82 11.34
N GLY A 447 21.08 1.49 11.33
CA GLY A 447 20.29 0.78 10.34
C GLY A 447 21.10 -0.12 9.37
N ALA A 448 22.39 -0.34 9.63
CA ALA A 448 23.22 -1.27 8.87
C ALA A 448 23.25 -2.69 9.49
#